data_c3e7de41295b328935d88975c76063ea
#
_entry.id   c3e7de41295b328935d88975c76063ea
#
_cell.length_a   1.000
_cell.length_b   1.000
_cell.length_c   1.000
_cell.angle_alpha   90.00
_cell.angle_beta   90.00
_cell.angle_gamma   90.00
#
_symmetry.space_group_name_H-M   'P 1'
#
loop_
_entity.id
_entity.type
_entity.pdbx_description
1 polymer ?
#
loop_
_entity_poly.entity_id
_entity_poly.type
_entity_poly.pdbx_seq_one_letter_code
_entity_poly.pdbx_strand_id
1 'polypeptide(L)'
;ARRQRQMCIRDRTSSGQSHLEDFIVRLKEFKFDEQFSPGSNNRICYEPLGVCGLITPWNWPINQIALKVVPAFATGCTMIHKPSEIAPMSAMLFAEMIDEAGFPAGVFNLVNGDGAGVGTDISTHPDIDLVSFTGSTRAGKLILKNGADTIKRVCLELGGKGGNIVFADSYPNAVRDGIRNVMSNSGQSCDAPTRMLVEKSIYERAVKEATEEANLIKVDHASKEGDHIGPVVSKVQYDKIISLIQSGIDEGATLAAGGPELPNGMNKGYFIKPTIFTDVTN
;
A
#
# COMPACT_ATOMS: atom_id res chain seq x y z
N ALA A 1 -17.25 3.92 -21.76
CA ALA A 1 -16.00 4.67 -21.58
C ALA A 1 -15.93 5.36 -20.23
N ARG A 2 -16.76 6.29 -19.89
CA ARG A 2 -16.81 6.89 -18.55
C ARG A 2 -16.98 5.88 -17.38
N ARG A 3 -17.67 4.76 -17.57
CA ARG A 3 -18.00 3.81 -16.48
C ARG A 3 -16.79 3.07 -15.92
N GLN A 4 -15.80 2.69 -16.72
CA GLN A 4 -14.67 1.85 -16.25
C GLN A 4 -13.55 2.70 -15.62
N ARG A 5 -13.29 3.90 -16.16
CA ARG A 5 -12.45 4.90 -15.48
C ARG A 5 -13.05 5.29 -14.13
N GLN A 6 -14.38 5.41 -14.05
CA GLN A 6 -15.11 5.58 -12.80
C GLN A 6 -15.01 4.34 -11.89
N MET A 7 -14.86 3.13 -12.43
CA MET A 7 -14.69 1.91 -11.65
C MET A 7 -13.33 1.86 -10.95
N CYS A 8 -12.22 2.06 -11.67
CA CYS A 8 -10.88 2.10 -11.05
C CYS A 8 -10.70 3.26 -10.06
N ILE A 9 -11.31 4.42 -10.30
CA ILE A 9 -11.33 5.53 -9.35
C ILE A 9 -12.23 5.18 -8.16
N ARG A 10 -13.39 4.58 -8.40
CA ARG A 10 -14.31 4.14 -7.34
C ARG A 10 -13.69 3.10 -6.42
N ASP A 11 -13.03 2.08 -6.95
CA ASP A 11 -12.39 1.03 -6.13
C ASP A 11 -11.31 1.59 -5.20
N ARG A 12 -10.57 2.58 -5.66
CA ARG A 12 -9.54 3.24 -4.85
C ARG A 12 -10.07 4.24 -3.83
N THR A 13 -11.14 4.95 -4.17
CA THR A 13 -11.83 5.84 -3.22
C THR A 13 -12.75 5.07 -2.29
N SER A 14 -13.42 4.01 -2.77
CA SER A 14 -14.30 3.18 -1.96
C SER A 14 -13.56 2.43 -0.86
N SER A 15 -12.30 2.03 -1.06
CA SER A 15 -11.51 1.41 0.01
C SER A 15 -11.30 2.37 1.19
N GLY A 16 -10.98 3.63 0.93
CA GLY A 16 -10.89 4.66 1.96
C GLY A 16 -12.22 4.94 2.67
N GLN A 17 -13.30 5.00 1.89
CA GLN A 17 -14.66 5.16 2.41
C GLN A 17 -15.06 3.97 3.30
N SER A 18 -14.81 2.74 2.87
CA SER A 18 -15.14 1.54 3.65
C SER A 18 -14.41 1.51 5.00
N HIS A 19 -13.14 1.93 5.03
CA HIS A 19 -12.41 2.05 6.29
C HIS A 19 -13.02 3.12 7.21
N LEU A 20 -13.41 4.27 6.66
CA LEU A 20 -14.05 5.32 7.45
C LEU A 20 -15.38 4.82 8.04
N GLU A 21 -16.20 4.14 7.26
CA GLU A 21 -17.47 3.56 7.72
C GLU A 21 -17.26 2.50 8.81
N ASP A 22 -16.25 1.62 8.66
CA ASP A 22 -15.91 0.61 9.68
C ASP A 22 -15.45 1.28 10.99
N PHE A 23 -14.60 2.30 10.93
CA PHE A 23 -14.18 3.03 12.12
C PHE A 23 -15.33 3.78 12.81
N ILE A 24 -16.31 4.31 12.07
CA ILE A 24 -17.51 4.91 12.65
C ILE A 24 -18.31 3.89 13.45
N VAL A 25 -18.47 2.67 12.93
CA VAL A 25 -19.17 1.59 13.63
C VAL A 25 -18.40 1.21 14.89
N ARG A 26 -17.10 0.97 14.79
CA ARG A 26 -16.26 0.57 15.92
C ARG A 26 -16.20 1.65 17.00
N LEU A 27 -16.14 2.94 16.62
CA LEU A 27 -16.12 4.03 17.57
C LEU A 27 -17.40 4.11 18.42
N LYS A 28 -18.57 3.78 17.84
CA LYS A 28 -19.84 3.74 18.60
C LYS A 28 -19.86 2.64 19.66
N GLU A 29 -19.14 1.56 19.43
CA GLU A 29 -19.08 0.38 20.31
C GLU A 29 -17.89 0.43 21.28
N PHE A 30 -16.87 1.27 21.00
CA PHE A 30 -15.65 1.32 21.78
C PHE A 30 -15.87 2.00 23.13
N LYS A 31 -15.42 1.32 24.19
CA LYS A 31 -15.50 1.83 25.56
C LYS A 31 -14.17 2.46 25.94
N PHE A 32 -14.13 3.78 26.02
CA PHE A 32 -12.93 4.51 26.46
C PHE A 32 -12.67 4.39 27.96
N ASP A 33 -13.67 4.01 28.72
CA ASP A 33 -13.56 3.80 30.17
C ASP A 33 -14.41 2.60 30.56
N GLU A 34 -13.77 1.55 31.07
CA GLU A 34 -14.44 0.32 31.48
C GLU A 34 -13.89 -0.23 32.81
N GLN A 35 -14.71 -0.95 33.51
CA GLN A 35 -14.30 -1.65 34.72
C GLN A 35 -13.41 -2.85 34.32
N PHE A 36 -12.23 -3.02 34.96
CA PHE A 36 -11.28 -4.08 34.66
C PHE A 36 -11.89 -5.49 34.78
N SER A 37 -12.71 -5.70 35.85
CA SER A 37 -13.46 -6.93 36.04
C SER A 37 -14.67 -6.65 36.95
N PRO A 38 -15.74 -7.46 36.89
CA PRO A 38 -16.88 -7.32 37.78
C PRO A 38 -16.46 -7.27 39.27
N GLY A 39 -16.89 -6.24 39.98
CA GLY A 39 -16.57 -6.04 41.39
C GLY A 39 -15.18 -5.46 41.70
N SER A 40 -14.33 -5.23 40.69
CA SER A 40 -13.04 -4.54 40.84
C SER A 40 -13.23 -3.02 40.93
N ASN A 41 -12.43 -2.36 41.76
CA ASN A 41 -12.30 -0.91 41.77
C ASN A 41 -11.34 -0.38 40.70
N ASN A 42 -10.63 -1.28 39.99
CA ASN A 42 -9.72 -0.92 38.91
C ASN A 42 -10.51 -0.62 37.63
N ARG A 43 -10.08 0.40 36.91
CA ARG A 43 -10.66 0.80 35.62
C ARG A 43 -9.57 0.79 34.54
N ILE A 44 -9.98 0.52 33.31
CA ILE A 44 -9.16 0.70 32.12
C ILE A 44 -9.66 1.98 31.46
N CYS A 45 -8.80 2.99 31.38
CA CYS A 45 -9.08 4.25 30.73
C CYS A 45 -8.18 4.40 29.51
N TYR A 46 -8.78 4.62 28.34
CA TYR A 46 -8.05 4.89 27.11
C TYR A 46 -8.01 6.39 26.85
N GLU A 47 -6.81 6.94 26.76
CA GLU A 47 -6.58 8.36 26.55
C GLU A 47 -5.92 8.60 25.18
N PRO A 48 -6.09 9.80 24.57
CA PRO A 48 -5.34 10.18 23.38
C PRO A 48 -3.84 10.01 23.57
N LEU A 49 -3.17 9.48 22.56
CA LEU A 49 -1.73 9.28 22.64
C LEU A 49 -0.93 10.60 22.60
N GLY A 50 -1.53 11.65 22.06
CA GLY A 50 -0.93 12.96 21.87
C GLY A 50 -0.84 13.34 20.39
N VAL A 51 0.34 13.80 19.95
CA VAL A 51 0.60 14.26 18.58
C VAL A 51 1.10 13.10 17.72
N CYS A 52 0.39 12.80 16.63
CA CYS A 52 0.72 11.74 15.70
C CYS A 52 1.36 12.28 14.42
N GLY A 53 2.56 11.86 14.08
CA GLY A 53 3.19 12.04 12.78
C GLY A 53 2.77 10.92 11.83
N LEU A 54 1.97 11.22 10.81
CA LEU A 54 1.41 10.25 9.88
C LEU A 54 2.08 10.40 8.50
N ILE A 55 2.78 9.38 8.03
CA ILE A 55 3.51 9.42 6.75
C ILE A 55 2.96 8.34 5.84
N THR A 56 2.37 8.74 4.70
CA THR A 56 1.68 7.85 3.77
C THR A 56 2.39 7.72 2.42
N PRO A 57 2.34 6.53 1.79
CA PRO A 57 2.96 6.26 0.50
C PRO A 57 2.09 6.73 -0.66
N TRP A 58 2.58 6.49 -1.89
CA TRP A 58 1.97 6.90 -3.16
C TRP A 58 1.06 5.84 -3.81
N ASN A 59 1.11 4.58 -3.38
CA ASN A 59 0.49 3.47 -4.11
C ASN A 59 -1.03 3.33 -3.90
N TRP A 60 -1.53 3.64 -2.71
CA TRP A 60 -2.95 3.61 -2.34
C TRP A 60 -3.32 4.85 -1.51
N PRO A 61 -3.31 6.09 -2.09
CA PRO A 61 -3.32 7.32 -1.32
C PRO A 61 -4.48 7.43 -0.32
N ILE A 62 -5.73 7.41 -0.76
CA ILE A 62 -6.90 7.58 0.14
C ILE A 62 -7.02 6.43 1.15
N ASN A 63 -6.75 5.19 0.72
CA ASN A 63 -6.75 4.04 1.62
C ASN A 63 -5.76 4.23 2.77
N GLN A 64 -4.52 4.60 2.45
CA GLN A 64 -3.45 4.79 3.45
C GLN A 64 -3.69 6.01 4.36
N ILE A 65 -4.30 7.06 3.82
CA ILE A 65 -4.72 8.23 4.61
C ILE A 65 -5.80 7.81 5.62
N ALA A 66 -6.87 7.16 5.15
CA ALA A 66 -7.97 6.75 6.00
C ALA A 66 -7.53 5.83 7.14
N LEU A 67 -6.67 4.83 6.84
CA LEU A 67 -6.14 3.89 7.83
C LEU A 67 -5.30 4.52 8.95
N LYS A 68 -4.80 5.73 8.77
CA LYS A 68 -3.98 6.44 9.77
C LYS A 68 -4.73 7.62 10.39
N VAL A 69 -5.37 8.44 9.58
CA VAL A 69 -6.04 9.66 10.03
C VAL A 69 -7.32 9.36 10.81
N VAL A 70 -8.14 8.44 10.30
CA VAL A 70 -9.45 8.16 10.93
C VAL A 70 -9.30 7.59 12.35
N PRO A 71 -8.45 6.57 12.63
CA PRO A 71 -8.26 6.11 14.00
C PRO A 71 -7.62 7.16 14.91
N ALA A 72 -6.75 8.04 14.40
CA ALA A 72 -6.19 9.14 15.18
C ALA A 72 -7.29 10.15 15.59
N PHE A 73 -8.20 10.50 14.68
CA PHE A 73 -9.39 11.29 15.02
C PHE A 73 -10.29 10.59 16.04
N ALA A 74 -10.59 9.32 15.81
CA ALA A 74 -11.48 8.54 16.65
C ALA A 74 -10.99 8.44 18.11
N THR A 75 -9.69 8.52 18.31
CA THR A 75 -9.04 8.45 19.64
C THR A 75 -8.65 9.81 20.21
N GLY A 76 -9.05 10.93 19.57
CA GLY A 76 -8.82 12.28 20.05
C GLY A 76 -7.39 12.80 19.92
N CYS A 77 -6.57 12.19 19.06
CA CYS A 77 -5.21 12.65 18.80
C CYS A 77 -5.19 13.86 17.86
N THR A 78 -4.20 14.74 18.04
CA THR A 78 -3.82 15.72 17.02
C THR A 78 -2.78 15.12 16.08
N MET A 79 -2.67 15.65 14.85
CA MET A 79 -1.81 15.00 13.88
C MET A 79 -1.17 15.93 12.85
N ILE A 80 0.00 15.51 12.39
CA ILE A 80 0.70 16.06 11.25
C ILE A 80 0.73 14.97 10.18
N HIS A 81 0.13 15.21 9.03
CA HIS A 81 0.10 14.27 7.91
C HIS A 81 1.04 14.70 6.80
N LYS A 82 1.99 13.85 6.46
CA LYS A 82 2.88 14.00 5.31
C LYS A 82 2.59 12.92 4.27
N PRO A 83 1.94 13.25 3.16
CA PRO A 83 1.80 12.33 2.03
C PRO A 83 3.13 12.19 1.29
N SER A 84 3.24 11.15 0.46
CA SER A 84 4.33 11.08 -0.50
C SER A 84 4.30 12.28 -1.46
N GLU A 85 5.44 12.87 -1.72
CA GLU A 85 5.64 13.96 -2.69
C GLU A 85 5.26 13.56 -4.12
N ILE A 86 5.20 12.26 -4.41
CA ILE A 86 4.81 11.72 -5.72
C ILE A 86 3.29 11.75 -5.92
N ALA A 87 2.50 11.66 -4.83
CA ALA A 87 1.04 11.58 -4.90
C ALA A 87 0.35 12.43 -3.79
N PRO A 88 0.58 13.76 -3.73
CA PRO A 88 0.06 14.60 -2.66
C PRO A 88 -1.41 15.02 -2.85
N MET A 89 -1.92 15.02 -4.09
CA MET A 89 -3.22 15.63 -4.43
C MET A 89 -4.40 15.05 -3.65
N SER A 90 -4.41 13.73 -3.44
CA SER A 90 -5.48 13.09 -2.67
C SER A 90 -5.48 13.52 -1.19
N ALA A 91 -4.29 13.78 -0.64
CA ALA A 91 -4.15 14.26 0.73
C ALA A 91 -4.57 15.74 0.88
N MET A 92 -4.28 16.55 -0.14
CA MET A 92 -4.71 17.94 -0.18
C MET A 92 -6.25 18.05 -0.21
N LEU A 93 -6.88 17.29 -1.11
CA LEU A 93 -8.35 17.21 -1.16
C LEU A 93 -8.95 16.67 0.15
N PHE A 94 -8.30 15.70 0.77
CA PHE A 94 -8.75 15.16 2.07
C PHE A 94 -8.65 16.21 3.19
N ALA A 95 -7.62 17.06 3.16
CA ALA A 95 -7.48 18.17 4.10
C ALA A 95 -8.60 19.21 3.92
N GLU A 96 -8.97 19.54 2.68
CA GLU A 96 -10.11 20.43 2.37
C GLU A 96 -11.42 19.83 2.93
N MET A 97 -11.64 18.52 2.75
CA MET A 97 -12.83 17.84 3.30
C MET A 97 -12.88 17.89 4.83
N ILE A 98 -11.73 17.79 5.53
CA ILE A 98 -11.65 17.90 6.98
C ILE A 98 -12.00 19.31 7.45
N ASP A 99 -11.51 20.33 6.74
CA ASP A 99 -11.81 21.74 7.02
C ASP A 99 -13.31 22.03 6.82
N GLU A 100 -13.88 21.60 5.70
CA GLU A 100 -15.31 21.70 5.39
C GLU A 100 -16.19 20.95 6.42
N ALA A 101 -15.70 19.85 6.98
CA ALA A 101 -16.39 19.10 8.02
C ALA A 101 -16.38 19.81 9.39
N GLY A 102 -15.66 20.93 9.53
CA GLY A 102 -15.65 21.77 10.73
C GLY A 102 -14.82 21.21 11.88
N PHE A 103 -13.80 20.41 11.61
CA PHE A 103 -12.85 20.02 12.65
C PHE A 103 -12.10 21.23 13.20
N PRO A 104 -11.81 21.27 14.52
CA PRO A 104 -11.07 22.39 15.11
C PRO A 104 -9.69 22.59 14.45
N ALA A 105 -9.32 23.85 14.25
CA ALA A 105 -7.99 24.19 13.71
C ALA A 105 -6.87 23.58 14.58
N GLY A 106 -5.84 23.04 13.91
CA GLY A 106 -4.71 22.39 14.56
C GLY A 106 -4.88 20.90 14.90
N VAL A 107 -6.09 20.36 14.80
CA VAL A 107 -6.30 18.90 15.00
C VAL A 107 -5.70 18.10 13.84
N PHE A 108 -5.85 18.57 12.61
CA PHE A 108 -5.22 17.99 11.43
C PHE A 108 -4.37 19.01 10.70
N ASN A 109 -3.12 18.67 10.42
CA ASN A 109 -2.17 19.56 9.77
C ASN A 109 -1.49 18.82 8.62
N LEU A 110 -1.73 19.24 7.37
CA LEU A 110 -1.11 18.69 6.19
C LEU A 110 0.22 19.41 5.90
N VAL A 111 1.30 18.65 5.77
CA VAL A 111 2.62 19.18 5.40
C VAL A 111 3.16 18.41 4.19
N ASN A 112 3.38 19.13 3.09
CA ASN A 112 4.04 18.57 1.92
C ASN A 112 5.56 18.71 2.02
N GLY A 113 6.29 17.73 1.50
CA GLY A 113 7.73 17.71 1.47
C GLY A 113 8.28 16.31 1.21
N ASP A 114 9.59 16.20 1.09
CA ASP A 114 10.26 14.95 0.84
C ASP A 114 10.49 14.13 2.12
N GLY A 115 11.01 12.90 1.92
CA GLY A 115 11.29 12.01 3.05
C GLY A 115 12.53 12.39 3.85
N ALA A 116 13.53 13.01 3.21
CA ALA A 116 14.80 13.36 3.82
C ALA A 116 14.71 14.64 4.68
N GLY A 117 13.88 15.60 4.24
CA GLY A 117 13.54 16.80 5.01
C GLY A 117 12.38 16.53 5.97
N VAL A 118 11.17 16.87 5.57
CA VAL A 118 9.96 16.80 6.43
C VAL A 118 9.73 15.43 7.07
N GLY A 119 10.03 14.33 6.35
CA GLY A 119 9.92 12.99 6.95
C GLY A 119 10.90 12.75 8.11
N THR A 120 12.11 13.29 7.99
CA THR A 120 13.11 13.27 9.07
C THR A 120 12.65 14.15 10.23
N ASP A 121 12.23 15.39 9.95
CA ASP A 121 11.77 16.33 10.98
C ASP A 121 10.62 15.73 11.81
N ILE A 122 9.62 15.13 11.18
CA ILE A 122 8.53 14.43 11.87
C ILE A 122 9.06 13.30 12.76
N SER A 123 10.03 12.52 12.28
CA SER A 123 10.54 11.36 13.01
C SER A 123 11.46 11.70 14.18
N THR A 124 12.12 12.88 14.14
CA THR A 124 13.03 13.34 15.18
C THR A 124 12.39 14.34 16.15
N HIS A 125 11.27 14.97 15.79
CA HIS A 125 10.67 16.05 16.59
C HIS A 125 10.30 15.60 18.01
N PRO A 126 10.73 16.30 19.05
CA PRO A 126 10.52 15.87 20.45
C PRO A 126 9.02 15.86 20.84
N ASP A 127 8.23 16.76 20.30
CA ASP A 127 6.80 16.92 20.64
C ASP A 127 5.87 16.02 19.80
N ILE A 128 6.41 15.09 19.04
CA ILE A 128 5.64 14.04 18.36
C ILE A 128 5.74 12.75 19.17
N ASP A 129 4.60 12.25 19.62
CA ASP A 129 4.50 11.07 20.49
C ASP A 129 4.49 9.74 19.72
N LEU A 130 3.93 9.75 18.51
CA LEU A 130 3.85 8.58 17.63
C LEU A 130 4.19 8.93 16.20
N VAL A 131 4.94 8.07 15.51
CA VAL A 131 5.07 8.09 14.05
C VAL A 131 4.46 6.83 13.47
N SER A 132 3.43 7.00 12.63
CA SER A 132 2.87 5.92 11.80
C SER A 132 3.33 6.09 10.36
N PHE A 133 4.14 5.17 9.89
CA PHE A 133 4.77 5.20 8.57
C PHE A 133 4.35 4.00 7.73
N THR A 134 4.02 4.25 6.47
CA THR A 134 3.91 3.20 5.45
C THR A 134 4.85 3.54 4.29
N GLY A 135 5.72 2.58 3.94
CA GLY A 135 6.68 2.79 2.86
C GLY A 135 7.80 1.76 2.81
N SER A 136 9.01 2.19 2.43
CA SER A 136 10.14 1.29 2.26
C SER A 136 10.77 0.85 3.58
N THR A 137 11.29 -0.38 3.63
CA THR A 137 12.05 -0.91 4.78
C THR A 137 13.23 -0.01 5.15
N ARG A 138 13.93 0.57 4.16
CA ARG A 138 15.04 1.51 4.40
C ARG A 138 14.60 2.73 5.19
N ALA A 139 13.49 3.37 4.79
CA ALA A 139 12.96 4.53 5.49
C ALA A 139 12.40 4.15 6.87
N GLY A 140 11.72 3.00 7.00
CA GLY A 140 11.24 2.51 8.30
C GLY A 140 12.36 2.32 9.31
N LYS A 141 13.50 1.75 8.89
CA LYS A 141 14.70 1.62 9.74
C LYS A 141 15.25 2.96 10.21
N LEU A 142 15.22 3.99 9.35
CA LEU A 142 15.65 5.35 9.73
C LEU A 142 14.69 5.98 10.74
N ILE A 143 13.40 5.85 10.52
CA ILE A 143 12.35 6.35 11.44
C ILE A 143 12.48 5.70 12.82
N LEU A 144 12.72 4.39 12.89
CA LEU A 144 12.97 3.70 14.17
C LEU A 144 14.19 4.27 14.90
N LYS A 145 15.28 4.50 14.18
CA LYS A 145 16.48 5.11 14.76
C LYS A 145 16.22 6.51 15.26
N ASN A 146 15.56 7.35 14.45
CA ASN A 146 15.24 8.74 14.80
C ASN A 146 14.30 8.84 16.01
N GLY A 147 13.34 7.91 16.13
CA GLY A 147 12.39 7.88 17.24
C GLY A 147 12.98 7.40 18.57
N ALA A 148 14.16 6.79 18.57
CA ALA A 148 14.76 6.19 19.76
C ALA A 148 15.09 7.21 20.85
N ASP A 149 15.62 8.36 20.48
CA ASP A 149 16.05 9.39 21.43
C ASP A 149 14.92 9.97 22.30
N THR A 150 13.70 9.93 21.78
CA THR A 150 12.50 10.40 22.48
C THR A 150 11.58 9.26 22.94
N ILE A 151 11.98 8.01 22.71
CA ILE A 151 11.20 6.79 23.02
C ILE A 151 9.79 6.87 22.40
N LYS A 152 9.62 7.58 21.30
CA LYS A 152 8.31 7.72 20.64
C LYS A 152 7.83 6.38 20.06
N ARG A 153 6.55 6.18 20.05
CA ARG A 153 5.98 5.01 19.38
C ARG A 153 6.18 5.07 17.89
N VAL A 154 6.58 3.96 17.29
CA VAL A 154 6.74 3.84 15.84
C VAL A 154 5.95 2.64 15.34
N CYS A 155 4.96 2.92 14.48
CA CYS A 155 4.18 1.91 13.77
C CYS A 155 4.62 1.87 12.31
N LEU A 156 5.10 0.72 11.85
CA LEU A 156 5.65 0.56 10.51
C LEU A 156 4.81 -0.43 9.69
N GLU A 157 4.34 0.05 8.54
CA GLU A 157 3.78 -0.77 7.47
C GLU A 157 4.77 -0.74 6.30
N LEU A 158 5.38 -1.87 6.00
CA LEU A 158 6.50 -1.96 5.07
C LEU A 158 6.18 -2.87 3.88
N GLY A 159 7.02 -2.82 2.85
CA GLY A 159 6.92 -3.73 1.73
C GLY A 159 7.25 -5.16 2.11
N GLY A 160 6.73 -6.09 1.34
CA GLY A 160 6.93 -7.52 1.53
C GLY A 160 7.03 -8.28 0.21
N LYS A 161 7.27 -9.59 0.37
CA LYS A 161 7.21 -10.60 -0.70
C LYS A 161 6.34 -11.75 -0.20
N GLY A 162 5.02 -11.50 -0.13
CA GLY A 162 4.03 -12.48 0.30
C GLY A 162 4.07 -13.76 -0.53
N GLY A 163 3.74 -14.89 0.10
CA GLY A 163 3.58 -16.17 -0.58
C GLY A 163 2.11 -16.37 -0.98
N ASN A 164 1.89 -16.82 -2.22
CA ASN A 164 0.63 -17.40 -2.66
C ASN A 164 0.83 -18.92 -2.71
N ILE A 165 0.14 -19.67 -1.86
CA ILE A 165 0.32 -21.12 -1.74
C ILE A 165 -0.84 -21.82 -2.43
N VAL A 166 -0.53 -22.66 -3.44
CA VAL A 166 -1.51 -23.34 -4.28
C VAL A 166 -1.30 -24.85 -4.20
N PHE A 167 -2.27 -25.54 -3.61
CA PHE A 167 -2.34 -27.00 -3.53
C PHE A 167 -3.15 -27.60 -4.67
N ALA A 168 -3.06 -28.92 -4.86
CA ALA A 168 -3.75 -29.63 -5.93
C ALA A 168 -5.28 -29.58 -5.83
N ASP A 169 -5.81 -29.44 -4.63
CA ASP A 169 -7.22 -29.30 -4.30
C ASP A 169 -7.74 -27.86 -4.21
N SER A 170 -6.89 -26.88 -4.56
CA SER A 170 -7.31 -25.48 -4.67
C SER A 170 -8.44 -25.33 -5.70
N TYR A 171 -9.27 -24.29 -5.52
CA TYR A 171 -10.32 -24.00 -6.50
C TYR A 171 -9.76 -23.77 -7.91
N PRO A 172 -10.54 -24.06 -8.99
CA PRO A 172 -10.01 -24.18 -10.37
C PRO A 172 -9.25 -22.95 -10.89
N ASN A 173 -9.61 -21.75 -10.44
CA ASN A 173 -8.99 -20.50 -10.91
C ASN A 173 -7.89 -19.97 -9.99
N ALA A 174 -7.45 -20.70 -8.95
CA ALA A 174 -6.52 -20.21 -7.94
C ALA A 174 -5.23 -19.61 -8.53
N VAL A 175 -4.67 -20.22 -9.57
CA VAL A 175 -3.48 -19.73 -10.26
C VAL A 175 -3.77 -18.43 -11.02
N ARG A 176 -4.83 -18.41 -11.84
CA ARG A 176 -5.20 -17.26 -12.67
C ARG A 176 -5.54 -16.04 -11.83
N ASP A 177 -6.35 -16.24 -10.80
CA ASP A 177 -6.73 -15.16 -9.87
C ASP A 177 -5.52 -14.66 -9.06
N GLY A 178 -4.59 -15.56 -8.72
CA GLY A 178 -3.31 -15.21 -8.11
C GLY A 178 -2.47 -14.29 -9.00
N ILE A 179 -2.39 -14.58 -10.31
CA ILE A 179 -1.67 -13.73 -11.27
C ILE A 179 -2.37 -12.38 -11.45
N ARG A 180 -3.70 -12.34 -11.57
CA ARG A 180 -4.45 -11.08 -11.65
C ARG A 180 -4.26 -10.22 -10.41
N ASN A 181 -4.31 -10.84 -9.25
CA ASN A 181 -4.13 -10.14 -7.97
C ASN A 181 -2.74 -9.50 -7.87
N VAL A 182 -1.67 -10.26 -8.13
CA VAL A 182 -0.29 -9.73 -8.04
C VAL A 182 -0.02 -8.63 -9.07
N MET A 183 -0.65 -8.66 -10.24
CA MET A 183 -0.50 -7.64 -11.30
C MET A 183 -1.42 -6.42 -11.09
N SER A 184 -2.38 -6.49 -10.17
CA SER A 184 -3.24 -5.36 -9.83
C SER A 184 -2.40 -4.15 -9.43
N ASN A 185 -2.88 -2.93 -9.77
CA ASN A 185 -2.13 -1.69 -9.58
C ASN A 185 -0.69 -1.74 -10.16
N SER A 186 -0.49 -2.51 -11.24
CA SER A 186 0.83 -2.76 -11.85
C SER A 186 1.85 -3.36 -10.87
N GLY A 187 1.39 -4.21 -9.94
CA GLY A 187 2.20 -4.86 -8.92
C GLY A 187 2.64 -3.96 -7.77
N GLN A 188 2.12 -2.74 -7.68
CA GLN A 188 2.56 -1.73 -6.73
C GLN A 188 1.78 -1.80 -5.41
N SER A 189 1.73 -2.98 -4.78
CA SER A 189 1.07 -3.22 -3.49
C SER A 189 2.03 -3.88 -2.50
N CYS A 190 1.96 -3.47 -1.24
CA CYS A 190 2.82 -4.01 -0.18
C CYS A 190 2.50 -5.48 0.16
N ASP A 191 1.26 -5.88 -0.03
CA ASP A 191 0.68 -7.21 0.19
C ASP A 191 0.67 -8.08 -1.08
N ALA A 192 1.18 -7.59 -2.22
CA ALA A 192 1.20 -8.36 -3.47
C ALA A 192 1.90 -9.72 -3.29
N PRO A 193 1.19 -10.85 -3.51
CA PRO A 193 1.73 -12.19 -3.28
C PRO A 193 2.65 -12.60 -4.46
N THR A 194 3.82 -12.00 -4.52
CA THR A 194 4.76 -12.09 -5.67
C THR A 194 5.50 -13.42 -5.77
N ARG A 195 5.36 -14.32 -4.79
CA ARG A 195 5.93 -15.66 -4.82
C ARG A 195 4.81 -16.69 -4.81
N MET A 196 4.59 -17.37 -5.92
CA MET A 196 3.62 -18.46 -5.99
C MET A 196 4.32 -19.79 -5.67
N LEU A 197 3.95 -20.39 -4.54
CA LEU A 197 4.44 -21.70 -4.07
C LEU A 197 3.42 -22.76 -4.47
N VAL A 198 3.78 -23.58 -5.42
CA VAL A 198 2.85 -24.53 -6.05
C VAL A 198 3.20 -25.95 -5.65
N GLU A 199 2.20 -26.75 -5.28
CA GLU A 199 2.37 -28.17 -5.06
C GLU A 199 2.96 -28.85 -6.30
N LYS A 200 3.98 -29.71 -6.11
CA LYS A 200 4.74 -30.31 -7.20
C LYS A 200 3.88 -31.07 -8.20
N SER A 201 2.83 -31.73 -7.73
CA SER A 201 1.91 -32.54 -8.58
C SER A 201 1.18 -31.75 -9.66
N ILE A 202 1.01 -30.42 -9.46
CA ILE A 202 0.30 -29.52 -10.37
C ILE A 202 1.19 -28.43 -10.97
N TYR A 203 2.51 -28.49 -10.76
CA TYR A 203 3.45 -27.43 -11.12
C TYR A 203 3.37 -27.07 -12.61
N GLU A 204 3.49 -28.04 -13.50
CA GLU A 204 3.45 -27.83 -14.95
C GLU A 204 2.13 -27.17 -15.42
N ARG A 205 1.00 -27.62 -14.85
CA ARG A 205 -0.30 -27.02 -15.11
C ARG A 205 -0.33 -25.55 -14.62
N ALA A 206 0.16 -25.30 -13.43
CA ALA A 206 0.18 -23.96 -12.85
C ALA A 206 1.08 -22.99 -13.64
N VAL A 207 2.26 -23.43 -14.09
CA VAL A 207 3.16 -22.66 -14.96
C VAL A 207 2.44 -22.27 -16.26
N LYS A 208 1.76 -23.23 -16.89
CA LYS A 208 1.00 -22.98 -18.12
C LYS A 208 -0.11 -21.96 -17.89
N GLU A 209 -0.95 -22.16 -16.85
CA GLU A 209 -2.06 -21.25 -16.51
C GLU A 209 -1.57 -19.84 -16.15
N ALA A 210 -0.48 -19.74 -15.39
CA ALA A 210 0.11 -18.45 -15.01
C ALA A 210 0.65 -17.69 -16.24
N THR A 211 1.34 -18.39 -17.13
CA THR A 211 1.89 -17.82 -18.37
C THR A 211 0.78 -17.35 -19.31
N GLU A 212 -0.26 -18.17 -19.51
CA GLU A 212 -1.42 -17.79 -20.31
C GLU A 212 -2.10 -16.54 -19.74
N GLU A 213 -2.35 -16.51 -18.42
CA GLU A 213 -3.02 -15.40 -17.76
C GLU A 213 -2.20 -14.11 -17.83
N ALA A 214 -0.88 -14.16 -17.59
CA ALA A 214 -0.01 -13.01 -17.70
C ALA A 214 -0.01 -12.40 -19.12
N ASN A 215 -0.05 -13.25 -20.16
CA ASN A 215 -0.11 -12.80 -21.54
C ASN A 215 -1.48 -12.21 -21.93
N LEU A 216 -2.55 -12.52 -21.21
CA LEU A 216 -3.87 -11.92 -21.40
C LEU A 216 -3.99 -10.52 -20.76
N ILE A 217 -3.19 -10.21 -19.75
CA ILE A 217 -3.21 -8.91 -19.08
C ILE A 217 -2.68 -7.84 -20.04
N LYS A 218 -3.55 -6.93 -20.40
CA LYS A 218 -3.20 -5.80 -21.26
C LYS A 218 -2.48 -4.73 -20.48
N VAL A 219 -1.55 -4.04 -21.14
CA VAL A 219 -0.88 -2.85 -20.62
C VAL A 219 -1.25 -1.67 -21.49
N ASP A 220 -1.79 -0.61 -20.92
CA ASP A 220 -2.20 0.57 -21.68
C ASP A 220 -2.14 1.86 -20.85
N HIS A 221 -2.38 3.00 -21.51
CA HIS A 221 -2.38 4.30 -20.86
C HIS A 221 -3.53 4.43 -19.85
N ALA A 222 -3.23 5.00 -18.70
CA ALA A 222 -4.23 5.23 -17.63
C ALA A 222 -5.41 6.12 -18.06
N SER A 223 -5.27 6.91 -19.15
CA SER A 223 -6.34 7.71 -19.73
C SER A 223 -7.32 6.91 -20.58
N LYS A 224 -6.93 5.71 -21.01
CA LYS A 224 -7.81 4.83 -21.77
C LYS A 224 -8.71 4.05 -20.84
N GLU A 225 -9.81 3.59 -21.38
CA GLU A 225 -10.75 2.72 -20.69
C GLU A 225 -10.52 1.28 -21.12
N GLY A 226 -10.76 0.35 -20.21
CA GLY A 226 -10.60 -1.06 -20.47
C GLY A 226 -10.05 -1.81 -19.26
N ASP A 227 -10.05 -3.11 -19.37
CA ASP A 227 -9.42 -4.00 -18.40
C ASP A 227 -7.92 -4.12 -18.77
N HIS A 228 -7.12 -3.23 -18.18
CA HIS A 228 -5.67 -3.17 -18.39
C HIS A 228 -4.95 -2.60 -17.16
N ILE A 229 -3.69 -2.94 -17.02
CA ILE A 229 -2.80 -2.28 -16.06
C ILE A 229 -2.14 -1.05 -16.69
N GLY A 230 -1.85 -0.04 -15.86
CA GLY A 230 -1.22 1.20 -16.27
C GLY A 230 0.30 1.20 -16.15
N PRO A 231 0.94 2.39 -16.31
CA PRO A 231 2.36 2.55 -16.04
C PRO A 231 2.66 2.45 -14.55
N VAL A 232 3.91 2.16 -14.20
CA VAL A 232 4.39 2.35 -12.83
C VAL A 232 4.59 3.83 -12.52
N VAL A 233 4.61 4.17 -11.23
CA VAL A 233 4.46 5.54 -10.74
C VAL A 233 5.57 6.51 -11.17
N SER A 234 6.79 6.04 -11.41
CA SER A 234 7.93 6.91 -11.68
C SER A 234 9.05 6.20 -12.43
N LYS A 235 9.98 7.00 -13.01
CA LYS A 235 11.21 6.48 -13.63
C LYS A 235 12.04 5.66 -12.65
N VAL A 236 12.16 6.08 -11.42
CA VAL A 236 12.93 5.36 -10.38
C VAL A 236 12.38 3.96 -10.14
N GLN A 237 11.04 3.81 -10.08
CA GLN A 237 10.41 2.49 -9.95
C GLN A 237 10.56 1.67 -11.23
N TYR A 238 10.39 2.29 -12.39
CA TYR A 238 10.59 1.64 -13.68
C TYR A 238 12.00 1.05 -13.80
N ASP A 239 13.04 1.87 -13.63
CA ASP A 239 14.43 1.45 -13.75
C ASP A 239 14.77 0.32 -12.76
N LYS A 240 14.28 0.44 -11.52
CA LYS A 240 14.46 -0.60 -10.50
C LYS A 240 13.81 -1.93 -10.92
N ILE A 241 12.59 -1.91 -11.43
CA ILE A 241 11.88 -3.13 -11.82
C ILE A 241 12.56 -3.77 -13.02
N ILE A 242 12.92 -2.98 -14.03
CA ILE A 242 13.66 -3.49 -15.21
C ILE A 242 14.99 -4.13 -14.79
N SER A 243 15.75 -3.49 -13.89
CA SER A 243 16.99 -4.04 -13.35
C SER A 243 16.76 -5.37 -12.62
N LEU A 244 15.68 -5.50 -11.83
CA LEU A 244 15.36 -6.75 -11.15
C LEU A 244 14.90 -7.86 -12.12
N ILE A 245 14.17 -7.52 -13.18
CA ILE A 245 13.81 -8.48 -14.23
C ILE A 245 15.10 -8.98 -14.93
N GLN A 246 16.01 -8.07 -15.26
CA GLN A 246 17.29 -8.44 -15.87
C GLN A 246 18.12 -9.32 -14.92
N SER A 247 18.18 -8.98 -13.64
CA SER A 247 18.86 -9.79 -12.62
C SER A 247 18.33 -11.24 -12.59
N GLY A 248 16.99 -11.43 -12.62
CA GLY A 248 16.41 -12.76 -12.67
C GLY A 248 16.80 -13.56 -13.92
N ILE A 249 16.94 -12.90 -15.07
CA ILE A 249 17.45 -13.52 -16.30
C ILE A 249 18.92 -13.90 -16.15
N ASP A 250 19.74 -12.97 -15.66
CA ASP A 250 21.20 -13.15 -15.49
C ASP A 250 21.53 -14.24 -14.45
N GLU A 251 20.69 -14.41 -13.45
CA GLU A 251 20.78 -15.46 -12.43
C GLU A 251 20.27 -16.83 -12.92
N GLY A 252 19.75 -16.90 -14.13
CA GLY A 252 19.36 -18.16 -14.78
C GLY A 252 17.94 -18.64 -14.50
N ALA A 253 17.06 -17.79 -13.95
CA ALA A 253 15.65 -18.11 -13.80
C ALA A 253 14.97 -18.20 -15.18
N THR A 254 14.03 -19.12 -15.35
CA THR A 254 13.29 -19.29 -16.59
C THR A 254 12.25 -18.17 -16.74
N LEU A 255 12.40 -17.30 -17.75
CA LEU A 255 11.43 -16.28 -18.09
C LEU A 255 10.24 -16.89 -18.83
N ALA A 256 9.12 -17.11 -18.13
CA ALA A 256 7.93 -17.73 -18.68
C ALA A 256 6.99 -16.72 -19.38
N ALA A 257 6.96 -15.48 -18.94
CA ALA A 257 6.19 -14.39 -19.58
C ALA A 257 6.83 -13.03 -19.31
N GLY A 258 6.54 -12.04 -20.16
CA GLY A 258 6.94 -10.65 -19.96
C GLY A 258 8.34 -10.33 -20.45
N GLY A 259 9.19 -9.80 -19.57
CA GLY A 259 10.57 -9.40 -19.86
C GLY A 259 10.83 -7.89 -19.77
N PRO A 260 12.08 -7.45 -19.94
CA PRO A 260 12.51 -6.08 -19.69
C PRO A 260 12.09 -5.07 -20.78
N GLU A 261 11.67 -5.54 -21.96
CA GLU A 261 11.33 -4.67 -23.07
C GLU A 261 9.96 -3.98 -22.82
N LEU A 262 9.75 -2.84 -23.46
CA LEU A 262 8.46 -2.18 -23.44
C LEU A 262 7.34 -3.09 -24.00
N PRO A 263 6.11 -2.97 -23.49
CA PRO A 263 4.97 -3.66 -24.07
C PRO A 263 4.75 -3.30 -25.54
N ASN A 264 4.20 -4.23 -26.32
CA ASN A 264 3.92 -4.04 -27.75
C ASN A 264 3.06 -2.78 -27.97
N GLY A 265 3.45 -1.96 -28.95
CA GLY A 265 2.78 -0.70 -29.26
C GLY A 265 3.14 0.48 -28.36
N MET A 266 3.98 0.27 -27.35
CA MET A 266 4.51 1.35 -26.50
C MET A 266 5.91 1.75 -26.95
N ASN A 267 6.16 3.04 -27.09
CA ASN A 267 7.48 3.58 -27.47
C ASN A 267 8.06 4.54 -26.42
N LYS A 268 7.30 4.86 -25.38
CA LYS A 268 7.69 5.74 -24.26
C LYS A 268 6.79 5.52 -23.05
N GLY A 269 7.27 5.97 -21.89
CA GLY A 269 6.54 5.88 -20.61
C GLY A 269 7.07 4.74 -19.73
N TYR A 270 6.55 4.64 -18.53
CA TYR A 270 7.02 3.70 -17.50
C TYR A 270 6.17 2.43 -17.49
N PHE A 271 5.99 1.82 -18.67
CA PHE A 271 5.19 0.62 -18.85
C PHE A 271 6.05 -0.63 -18.74
N ILE A 272 5.56 -1.63 -18.03
CA ILE A 272 6.24 -2.90 -17.80
C ILE A 272 5.29 -4.03 -18.15
N LYS A 273 5.81 -5.05 -18.84
CA LYS A 273 5.05 -6.27 -19.15
C LYS A 273 4.79 -7.06 -17.85
N PRO A 274 3.61 -7.69 -17.67
CA PRO A 274 3.43 -8.73 -16.67
C PRO A 274 4.53 -9.78 -16.83
N THR A 275 5.39 -9.91 -15.81
CA THR A 275 6.59 -10.74 -15.91
C THR A 275 6.54 -11.87 -14.90
N ILE A 276 6.78 -13.10 -15.38
CA ILE A 276 6.79 -14.32 -14.57
C ILE A 276 8.10 -15.07 -14.79
N PHE A 277 8.72 -15.44 -13.68
CA PHE A 277 9.82 -16.38 -13.64
C PHE A 277 9.36 -17.71 -13.07
N THR A 278 9.90 -18.79 -13.59
CA THR A 278 9.73 -20.17 -13.12
C THR A 278 11.07 -20.80 -12.81
N ASP A 279 11.07 -21.94 -12.17
CA ASP A 279 12.26 -22.71 -11.83
C ASP A 279 13.29 -21.90 -11.04
N VAL A 280 12.79 -20.97 -10.22
CA VAL A 280 13.64 -20.12 -9.38
C VAL A 280 14.22 -20.92 -8.23
N THR A 281 15.49 -20.70 -7.96
CA THR A 281 16.22 -21.24 -6.81
C THR A 281 16.39 -20.16 -5.73
N ASN A 282 16.58 -20.60 -4.46
CA ASN A 282 16.84 -19.69 -3.33
C ASN A 282 18.30 -19.21 -3.34
#